data_3d2df585b7c4007a27f33dd6d9faca40
#
_entry.id   3d2df585b7c4007a27f33dd6d9faca40
#
_cell.length_a   1.000
_cell.length_b   1.000
_cell.length_c   1.000
_cell.angle_alpha   90.00
_cell.angle_beta   90.00
_cell.angle_gamma   90.00
#
_symmetry.space_group_name_H-M   'P 1'
#
loop_
_entity.id
_entity.type
_entity.pdbx_description
1 polymer ?
#
loop_
_entity_poly.entity_id
_entity_poly.type
_entity_poly.pdbx_seq_one_letter_code
_entity_poly.pdbx_strand_id
1 'polypeptide(L)'
;MRLAIVIEGSQNSGKTSTIKELINIHGNKSISQMKKGWQRLFLNRTFQYLKLDVYCVPASPSETGIELKKRFSKWVPEVLIVAVQPNGQYYISSYNFLHTNGYIILTYHITNVAGISDWDRFD
;
A
#
# COMPACT_ATOMS: atom_id res chain seq x y z
N MET A 1 10.34 14.29 3.67
CA MET A 1 10.79 12.89 3.52
C MET A 1 9.69 12.10 2.84
N ARG A 2 10.06 11.27 1.87
CA ARG A 2 9.10 10.40 1.18
C ARG A 2 9.27 8.97 1.66
N LEU A 3 8.18 8.35 2.05
CA LEU A 3 8.16 6.99 2.56
C LEU A 3 7.16 6.16 1.75
N ALA A 4 7.63 5.03 1.24
CA ALA A 4 6.77 4.07 0.55
C ALA A 4 6.74 2.77 1.35
N ILE A 5 5.54 2.32 1.66
CA ILE A 5 5.31 1.01 2.25
C ILE A 5 4.77 0.13 1.13
N VAL A 6 5.58 -0.84 0.72
CA VAL A 6 5.26 -1.72 -0.39
C VAL A 6 4.78 -3.05 0.16
N ILE A 7 3.57 -3.43 -0.22
CA ILE A 7 3.01 -4.73 0.14
C ILE A 7 3.16 -5.63 -1.08
N GLU A 8 4.10 -6.55 -1.01
CA GLU A 8 4.45 -7.41 -2.12
C GLU A 8 3.84 -8.79 -1.96
N GLY A 9 3.23 -9.28 -3.01
CA GLY A 9 2.65 -10.63 -2.99
C GLY A 9 2.12 -11.01 -4.35
N SER A 10 2.01 -12.33 -4.58
CA SER A 10 1.43 -12.84 -5.81
C SER A 10 -0.04 -12.49 -5.92
N GLN A 11 -0.62 -12.74 -7.08
CA GLN A 11 -2.05 -12.55 -7.28
C GLN A 11 -2.82 -13.39 -6.25
N ASN A 12 -3.85 -12.81 -5.64
CA ASN A 12 -4.68 -13.44 -4.61
C ASN A 12 -3.91 -13.78 -3.32
N SER A 13 -2.82 -13.11 -3.04
CA SER A 13 -2.06 -13.33 -1.81
C SER A 13 -2.60 -12.59 -0.59
N GLY A 14 -3.55 -11.67 -0.80
CA GLY A 14 -4.11 -10.89 0.30
C GLY A 14 -3.56 -9.48 0.40
N LYS A 15 -2.89 -8.97 -0.64
CA LYS A 15 -2.35 -7.61 -0.62
C LYS A 15 -3.42 -6.56 -0.36
N THR A 16 -4.50 -6.62 -1.13
CA THR A 16 -5.60 -5.66 -1.00
C THR A 16 -6.27 -5.80 0.35
N SER A 17 -6.53 -7.03 0.80
CA SER A 17 -7.13 -7.29 2.11
C SER A 17 -6.27 -6.75 3.24
N THR A 18 -4.97 -6.89 3.13
CA THR A 18 -4.04 -6.40 4.14
C THR A 18 -4.06 -4.88 4.22
N ILE A 19 -4.05 -4.20 3.08
CA ILE A 19 -4.12 -2.74 3.07
C ILE A 19 -5.46 -2.26 3.61
N LYS A 20 -6.54 -2.93 3.23
CA LYS A 20 -7.87 -2.62 3.77
C LYS A 20 -7.91 -2.75 5.29
N GLU A 21 -7.33 -3.81 5.82
CA GLU A 21 -7.32 -4.05 7.25
C GLU A 21 -6.49 -3.01 7.99
N LEU A 22 -5.36 -2.61 7.43
CA LEU A 22 -4.55 -1.55 8.00
C LEU A 22 -5.36 -0.26 8.12
N ILE A 23 -6.09 0.10 7.09
CA ILE A 23 -6.91 1.31 7.11
C ILE A 23 -8.10 1.14 8.05
N ASN A 24 -8.67 -0.08 8.13
CA ASN A 24 -9.75 -0.35 9.05
C ASN A 24 -9.35 -0.11 10.50
N ILE A 25 -8.17 -0.50 10.86
CA ILE A 25 -7.68 -0.38 12.24
C ILE A 25 -7.28 1.05 12.56
N HIS A 26 -6.59 1.71 11.64
CA HIS A 26 -5.96 3.00 11.90
C HIS A 26 -6.67 4.18 11.25
N GLY A 27 -7.57 3.93 10.32
CA GLY A 27 -8.31 5.00 9.68
C GLY A 27 -9.49 5.48 10.51
N ASN A 28 -10.05 6.60 10.12
CA ASN A 28 -11.18 7.21 10.80
C ASN A 28 -12.52 6.97 10.07
N LYS A 29 -12.54 6.15 9.05
CA LYS A 29 -13.71 5.94 8.23
C LYS A 29 -14.07 4.48 8.15
N SER A 30 -15.33 4.23 7.89
CA SER A 30 -15.79 2.90 7.50
C SER A 30 -15.06 2.46 6.24
N ILE A 31 -14.70 1.20 6.19
CA ILE A 31 -13.83 0.70 5.17
C ILE A 31 -14.52 -0.15 4.16
N SER A 32 -15.80 -0.30 4.31
CA SER A 32 -16.62 -0.95 3.30
C SER A 32 -16.41 -0.32 1.92
N GLN A 33 -15.90 0.90 1.87
CA GLN A 33 -15.62 1.63 0.65
C GLN A 33 -14.15 1.93 0.47
N MET A 34 -13.30 1.01 0.83
CA MET A 34 -11.88 1.21 0.61
C MET A 34 -11.60 1.53 -0.83
N LYS A 35 -11.19 2.74 -1.08
CA LYS A 35 -10.81 3.22 -2.40
C LYS A 35 -9.34 3.56 -2.40
N LYS A 36 -8.69 3.49 -3.57
CA LYS A 36 -7.38 4.09 -3.70
C LYS A 36 -7.50 5.59 -3.45
N GLY A 37 -6.46 6.19 -2.98
CA GLY A 37 -6.41 7.61 -2.75
C GLY A 37 -6.03 7.94 -1.31
N TRP A 38 -6.32 9.16 -0.92
CA TRP A 38 -5.92 9.68 0.38
C TRP A 38 -6.69 9.04 1.52
N GLN A 39 -5.95 8.60 2.52
CA GLN A 39 -6.48 8.09 3.78
C GLN A 39 -5.74 8.76 4.91
N ARG A 40 -6.44 9.04 6.00
CA ARG A 40 -5.81 9.54 7.22
C ARG A 40 -5.78 8.43 8.24
N LEU A 41 -4.58 8.10 8.69
CA LEU A 41 -4.37 7.09 9.71
C LEU A 41 -4.11 7.77 11.04
N PHE A 42 -4.64 7.19 12.11
CA PHE A 42 -4.39 7.64 13.46
C PHE A 42 -3.44 6.64 14.11
N LEU A 43 -2.18 7.05 14.28
CA LEU A 43 -1.16 6.18 14.84
C LEU A 43 -1.36 5.92 16.33
N ASN A 44 -2.09 6.82 16.99
CA ASN A 44 -2.52 6.60 18.35
C ASN A 44 -4.04 6.74 18.40
N ARG A 45 -4.74 5.60 18.37
CA ARG A 45 -6.20 5.61 18.30
C ARG A 45 -6.88 6.16 19.54
N THR A 46 -6.25 5.98 20.68
CA THR A 46 -6.84 6.43 21.94
C THR A 46 -6.96 7.94 22.00
N PHE A 47 -5.92 8.63 21.56
CA PHE A 47 -5.88 10.09 21.65
C PHE A 47 -6.07 10.79 20.33
N GLN A 48 -5.84 10.09 19.23
CA GLN A 48 -6.02 10.61 17.86
C GLN A 48 -5.22 11.86 17.53
N TYR A 49 -4.13 12.13 18.25
CA TYR A 49 -3.32 13.31 17.97
C TYR A 49 -2.11 13.02 17.07
N LEU A 50 -1.81 11.76 16.81
CA LEU A 50 -0.80 11.38 15.81
C LEU A 50 -1.51 10.97 14.54
N LYS A 51 -1.51 11.86 13.58
CA LYS A 51 -2.20 11.66 12.30
C LYS A 51 -1.19 11.53 11.18
N LEU A 52 -1.46 10.63 10.24
CA LEU A 52 -0.62 10.42 9.09
C LEU A 52 -1.50 10.35 7.84
N ASP A 53 -1.29 11.27 6.92
CA ASP A 53 -1.97 11.22 5.63
C ASP A 53 -1.17 10.35 4.69
N VAL A 54 -1.79 9.29 4.20
CA VAL A 54 -1.17 8.35 3.29
C VAL A 54 -2.00 8.25 2.01
N TYR A 55 -1.33 8.00 0.90
CA TYR A 55 -2.00 7.68 -0.35
C TYR A 55 -1.92 6.17 -0.57
N CYS A 56 -3.07 5.53 -0.78
CA CYS A 56 -3.15 4.09 -0.90
C CYS A 56 -3.44 3.66 -2.32
N VAL A 57 -2.67 2.69 -2.80
CA VAL A 57 -2.90 2.04 -4.09
C VAL A 57 -3.04 0.54 -3.80
N PRO A 58 -4.25 0.07 -3.46
CA PRO A 58 -4.45 -1.30 -2.97
C PRO A 58 -4.39 -2.37 -4.05
N ALA A 59 -4.59 -2.01 -5.31
CA ALA A 59 -4.43 -2.94 -6.42
C ALA A 59 -3.10 -2.67 -7.09
N SER A 60 -2.32 -3.71 -7.36
CA SER A 60 -0.99 -3.55 -7.94
C SER A 60 -1.07 -2.98 -9.36
N PRO A 61 -0.01 -2.30 -9.83
CA PRO A 61 0.05 -1.86 -11.23
C PRO A 61 -0.16 -3.00 -12.23
N SER A 62 0.29 -4.21 -11.87
CA SER A 62 0.06 -5.39 -12.70
C SER A 62 -1.41 -5.71 -12.86
N GLU A 63 -2.20 -5.53 -11.80
CA GLU A 63 -3.64 -5.80 -11.84
C GLU A 63 -4.43 -4.71 -12.56
N THR A 64 -4.03 -3.46 -12.41
CA THR A 64 -4.76 -2.33 -12.98
C THR A 64 -4.27 -1.93 -14.37
N GLY A 65 -3.06 -2.34 -14.74
CA GLY A 65 -2.43 -1.92 -15.99
C GLY A 65 -1.94 -0.47 -15.96
N ILE A 66 -1.87 0.16 -14.80
CA ILE A 66 -1.46 1.55 -14.66
C ILE A 66 -0.14 1.63 -13.90
N GLU A 67 0.91 2.11 -14.55
CA GLU A 67 2.21 2.34 -13.90
C GLU A 67 2.13 3.43 -12.86
N LEU A 68 2.95 3.34 -11.82
CA LEU A 68 3.02 4.37 -10.79
C LEU A 68 3.44 5.72 -11.35
N LYS A 69 4.42 5.75 -12.25
CA LYS A 69 4.87 7.01 -12.86
C LYS A 69 3.76 7.71 -13.64
N LYS A 70 2.82 6.94 -14.17
CA LYS A 70 1.69 7.49 -14.91
C LYS A 70 0.62 8.01 -13.94
N ARG A 71 0.37 7.26 -12.87
CA ARG A 71 -0.59 7.65 -11.83
C ARG A 71 -0.15 8.93 -11.13
N PHE A 72 1.15 9.09 -10.89
CA PHE A 72 1.71 10.24 -10.18
C PHE A 72 2.54 11.12 -11.11
N SER A 73 2.02 11.38 -12.30
CA SER A 73 2.75 12.17 -13.28
C SER A 73 2.82 13.65 -12.93
N LYS A 74 1.91 14.16 -12.13
CA LYS A 74 1.82 15.59 -11.80
C LYS A 74 2.25 15.90 -10.37
N TRP A 75 2.24 14.92 -9.49
CA TRP A 75 2.60 15.08 -8.09
C TRP A 75 2.88 13.72 -7.49
N VAL A 76 3.58 13.71 -6.36
CA VAL A 76 3.85 12.46 -5.65
C VAL A 76 3.50 12.64 -4.18
N PRO A 77 2.87 11.64 -3.55
CA PRO A 77 2.57 11.73 -2.12
C PRO A 77 3.83 11.56 -1.28
N GLU A 78 3.83 12.15 -0.09
CA GLU A 78 4.94 11.94 0.84
C GLU A 78 4.93 10.54 1.43
N VAL A 79 3.76 10.01 1.72
CA VAL A 79 3.62 8.65 2.25
C VAL A 79 2.70 7.87 1.34
N LEU A 80 3.21 6.76 0.85
CA LEU A 80 2.51 5.92 -0.12
C LEU A 80 2.47 4.49 0.40
N ILE A 81 1.29 3.89 0.38
CA ILE A 81 1.11 2.46 0.62
C ILE A 81 0.65 1.86 -0.71
N VAL A 82 1.43 0.95 -1.25
CA VAL A 82 1.18 0.41 -2.58
C VAL A 82 1.33 -1.10 -2.60
N ALA A 83 0.39 -1.77 -3.26
CA ALA A 83 0.50 -3.20 -3.54
C ALA A 83 1.33 -3.40 -4.80
N VAL A 84 2.23 -4.38 -4.79
CA VAL A 84 3.06 -4.72 -5.94
C VAL A 84 3.09 -6.24 -6.08
N GLN A 85 2.97 -6.72 -7.32
CA GLN A 85 3.02 -8.14 -7.61
C GLN A 85 4.41 -8.51 -8.13
N PRO A 86 5.16 -9.38 -7.42
CA PRO A 86 6.47 -9.82 -7.89
C PRO A 86 6.36 -10.48 -9.26
N ASN A 87 7.32 -10.18 -10.11
CA ASN A 87 7.37 -10.71 -11.48
C ASN A 87 6.16 -10.34 -12.34
N GLY A 88 5.31 -9.43 -11.85
CA GLY A 88 4.21 -8.92 -12.62
C GLY A 88 4.62 -7.80 -13.55
N GLN A 89 3.68 -7.39 -14.39
CA GLN A 89 3.88 -6.22 -15.23
C GLN A 89 4.13 -5.00 -14.33
N TYR A 90 5.09 -4.19 -14.71
CA TYR A 90 5.46 -2.96 -13.99
C TYR A 90 6.12 -3.17 -12.62
N TYR A 91 6.59 -4.39 -12.31
CA TYR A 91 7.29 -4.64 -11.05
C TYR A 91 8.55 -3.77 -10.94
N ILE A 92 9.40 -3.86 -11.94
CA ILE A 92 10.66 -3.11 -11.95
C ILE A 92 10.39 -1.61 -12.07
N SER A 93 9.45 -1.20 -12.92
CA SER A 93 9.14 0.21 -13.10
C SER A 93 8.57 0.83 -11.83
N SER A 94 7.85 0.06 -11.01
CA SER A 94 7.32 0.54 -9.74
C SER A 94 8.45 0.90 -8.78
N TYR A 95 9.43 0.01 -8.60
CA TYR A 95 10.56 0.30 -7.73
C TYR A 95 11.44 1.43 -8.30
N ASN A 96 11.62 1.46 -9.62
CA ASN A 96 12.36 2.56 -10.24
C ASN A 96 11.68 3.90 -9.99
N PHE A 97 10.38 3.95 -10.07
CA PHE A 97 9.62 5.16 -9.76
C PHE A 97 9.88 5.60 -8.31
N LEU A 98 9.82 4.66 -7.37
CA LEU A 98 10.02 4.98 -5.95
C LEU A 98 11.45 5.48 -5.70
N HIS A 99 12.45 4.82 -6.27
CA HIS A 99 13.85 5.25 -6.13
C HIS A 99 14.08 6.63 -6.76
N THR A 100 13.58 6.82 -7.96
CA THR A 100 13.76 8.08 -8.70
C THR A 100 13.16 9.26 -7.94
N ASN A 101 12.07 9.03 -7.23
CA ASN A 101 11.38 10.08 -6.48
C ASN A 101 11.86 10.19 -5.03
N GLY A 102 12.92 9.51 -4.65
CA GLY A 102 13.55 9.69 -3.35
C GLY A 102 12.81 9.04 -2.20
N TYR A 103 12.01 8.01 -2.45
CA TYR A 103 11.31 7.31 -1.39
C TYR A 103 12.25 6.43 -0.58
N ILE A 104 12.07 6.43 0.73
CA ILE A 104 12.54 5.37 1.59
C ILE A 104 11.53 4.23 1.44
N ILE A 105 12.01 3.04 1.10
CA ILE A 105 11.13 1.92 0.76
C ILE A 105 11.17 0.88 1.87
N LEU A 106 10.01 0.59 2.43
CA LEU A 106 9.82 -0.54 3.35
C LEU A 106 8.95 -1.56 2.62
N THR A 107 9.48 -2.76 2.42
CA THR A 107 8.78 -3.81 1.69
C THR A 107 8.38 -4.93 2.63
N TYR A 108 7.11 -5.31 2.57
CA TYR A 108 6.56 -6.45 3.31
C TYR A 108 6.06 -7.48 2.31
N HIS A 109 6.48 -8.73 2.50
CA HIS A 109 6.10 -9.83 1.63
C HIS A 109 4.94 -10.60 2.25
N ILE A 110 3.93 -10.88 1.44
CA ILE A 110 2.77 -11.65 1.86
C ILE A 110 2.74 -12.95 1.08
N THR A 111 2.55 -14.06 1.79
CA THR A 111 2.33 -15.35 1.15
C THR A 111 0.89 -15.78 1.36
N ASN A 112 0.33 -16.44 0.36
CA ASN A 112 -1.01 -16.99 0.47
C ASN A 112 -0.92 -18.38 1.09
N VAL A 113 -1.11 -18.45 2.41
CA VAL A 113 -1.05 -19.69 3.16
C VAL A 113 -2.44 -20.03 3.67
N ALA A 114 -2.95 -21.19 3.28
CA ALA A 114 -4.28 -21.61 3.69
C ALA A 114 -4.37 -21.75 5.21
N GLY A 115 -5.46 -21.23 5.77
CA GLY A 115 -5.71 -21.30 7.21
C GLY A 115 -5.03 -20.23 8.04
N ILE A 116 -4.27 -19.34 7.43
CA ILE A 116 -3.63 -18.23 8.12
C ILE A 116 -4.40 -16.95 7.83
N SER A 117 -4.69 -16.19 8.88
CA SER A 117 -5.39 -14.91 8.75
C SER A 117 -4.49 -13.87 8.09
N ASP A 118 -5.08 -12.79 7.61
CA ASP A 118 -4.32 -11.70 6.98
C ASP A 118 -3.28 -11.09 7.92
N TRP A 119 -3.55 -11.10 9.22
CA TRP A 119 -2.61 -10.64 10.24
C TRP A 119 -1.35 -11.48 10.31
N ASP A 120 -1.51 -12.79 10.20
CA ASP A 120 -0.40 -13.72 10.36
C ASP A 120 0.49 -13.77 9.14
N ARG A 121 0.13 -13.06 8.07
CA ARG A 121 0.92 -12.98 6.84
C ARG A 121 2.03 -11.95 6.91
N PHE A 122 2.00 -11.09 7.92
CA PHE A 122 3.07 -10.13 8.17
C PHE A 122 3.99 -10.66 9.24
N ASP A 123 5.23 -10.81 8.90
CA ASP A 123 6.26 -11.19 9.86
C ASP A 123 7.38 -10.19 9.87
#